data_df4b9b924b239b9ee7139d0799e26e98
#
_entry.id   df4b9b924b239b9ee7139d0799e26e98
#
_cell.length_a   1.000
_cell.length_b   1.000
_cell.length_c   1.000
_cell.angle_alpha   90.00
_cell.angle_beta   90.00
_cell.angle_gamma   90.00
#
_symmetry.space_group_name_H-M   'P 1'
#
loop_
_entity.id
_entity.type
_entity.pdbx_description
1 polymer ?
#
loop_
_entity_poly.entity_id
_entity_poly.type
_entity_poly.pdbx_seq_one_letter_code
_entity_poly.pdbx_strand_id
1 'polypeptide(L)'
;MIVVLTQCFPPRIGGIENLVFNLSNNLSKKERVVVLADQHDTKSETFFDKNINPNLVIKRYGGLKFFRKRNKFKELEKIISLNKIKVIISDSWKSLEYPIYKINKTIPTMCLVHGNEIIVKNNNHKKRIEDVFLMTDKIICNSNFTKKY
;
A
#
# COMPACT_ATOMS: atom_id res chain seq x y z
N MET A 1 14.96 -2.70 3.78
CA MET A 1 13.78 -1.85 4.05
C MET A 1 12.59 -2.38 3.27
N ILE A 2 11.40 -2.30 3.85
CA ILE A 2 10.11 -2.64 3.21
C ILE A 2 9.31 -1.35 3.05
N VAL A 3 8.62 -1.18 1.92
CA VAL A 3 7.70 -0.06 1.70
C VAL A 3 6.27 -0.59 1.59
N VAL A 4 5.33 0.04 2.28
CA VAL A 4 3.90 -0.31 2.24
C VAL A 4 3.12 0.87 1.67
N LEU A 5 2.36 0.62 0.61
CA LEU A 5 1.49 1.60 -0.04
C LEU A 5 0.04 1.33 0.37
N THR A 6 -0.63 2.31 0.96
CA THR A 6 -2.02 2.14 1.40
C THR A 6 -2.86 3.40 1.23
N GLN A 7 -4.16 3.21 1.03
CA GLN A 7 -5.15 4.29 1.13
C GLN A 7 -5.79 4.32 2.52
N CYS A 8 -5.74 3.21 3.23
CA CYS A 8 -6.45 2.99 4.48
C CYS A 8 -5.47 2.58 5.59
N PHE A 9 -5.30 3.42 6.62
CA PHE A 9 -4.41 3.13 7.75
C PHE A 9 -5.00 3.66 9.06
N PRO A 10 -4.75 3.02 10.22
CA PRO A 10 -5.18 3.56 11.51
C PRO A 10 -4.69 5.00 11.75
N PRO A 11 -5.42 5.78 12.58
CA PRO A 11 -6.46 5.37 13.53
C PRO A 11 -7.85 5.14 12.90
N ARG A 12 -7.98 5.28 11.59
CA ARG A 12 -9.23 4.90 10.92
C ARG A 12 -9.57 3.45 11.21
N ILE A 13 -10.83 3.18 11.58
CA ILE A 13 -11.30 1.85 11.96
C ILE A 13 -11.78 1.11 10.71
N GLY A 14 -11.28 -0.11 10.50
CA GLY A 14 -11.69 -1.00 9.40
C GLY A 14 -10.84 -2.26 9.33
N GLY A 15 -11.33 -3.25 8.59
CA GLY A 15 -10.65 -4.54 8.44
C GLY A 15 -9.32 -4.42 7.68
N ILE A 16 -9.29 -3.63 6.61
CA ILE A 16 -8.08 -3.41 5.79
C ILE A 16 -7.05 -2.61 6.60
N GLU A 17 -7.48 -1.56 7.31
CA GLU A 17 -6.63 -0.74 8.17
C GLU A 17 -5.92 -1.59 9.23
N ASN A 18 -6.67 -2.43 9.93
CA ASN A 18 -6.12 -3.33 10.93
C ASN A 18 -5.17 -4.38 10.34
N LEU A 19 -5.53 -4.95 9.17
CA LEU A 19 -4.69 -5.92 8.48
C LEU A 19 -3.35 -5.28 8.09
N VAL A 20 -3.38 -4.11 7.43
CA VAL A 20 -2.17 -3.43 6.95
C VAL A 20 -1.30 -2.95 8.13
N PHE A 21 -1.93 -2.46 9.20
CA PHE A 21 -1.20 -2.09 10.42
C PHE A 21 -0.51 -3.30 11.05
N ASN A 22 -1.23 -4.38 11.30
CA ASN A 22 -0.68 -5.58 11.93
C ASN A 22 0.45 -6.18 11.08
N LEU A 23 0.28 -6.23 9.76
CA LEU A 23 1.33 -6.64 8.84
C LEU A 23 2.56 -5.74 8.97
N SER A 24 2.39 -4.42 8.86
CA SER A 24 3.48 -3.46 8.93
C SER A 24 4.20 -3.49 10.28
N ASN A 25 3.44 -3.56 11.37
CA ASN A 25 3.97 -3.61 12.73
C ASN A 25 4.75 -4.91 12.99
N ASN A 26 4.27 -6.05 12.51
CA ASN A 26 5.01 -7.30 12.65
C ASN A 26 6.29 -7.34 11.80
N LEU A 27 6.24 -6.82 10.59
CA LEU A 27 7.42 -6.68 9.73
C LEU A 27 8.45 -5.73 10.35
N SER A 28 8.00 -4.66 11.01
CA SER A 28 8.88 -3.67 11.63
C SER A 28 9.69 -4.19 12.82
N LYS A 29 9.31 -5.34 13.40
CA LYS A 29 10.10 -6.02 14.43
C LYS A 29 11.43 -6.58 13.89
N LYS A 30 11.53 -6.80 12.58
CA LYS A 30 12.70 -7.39 11.91
C LYS A 30 13.39 -6.47 10.92
N GLU A 31 12.65 -5.55 10.33
CA GLU A 31 13.10 -4.70 9.23
C GLU A 31 12.54 -3.28 9.35
N ARG A 32 13.26 -2.29 8.84
CA ARG A 32 12.68 -0.95 8.71
C ARG A 32 11.52 -0.97 7.72
N VAL A 33 10.35 -0.53 8.14
CA VAL A 33 9.13 -0.43 7.34
C VAL A 33 8.74 1.03 7.17
N VAL A 34 8.48 1.46 5.94
CA VAL A 34 7.94 2.79 5.64
C VAL A 34 6.56 2.63 5.03
N VAL A 35 5.54 3.17 5.68
CA VAL A 35 4.16 3.19 5.20
C VAL A 35 3.85 4.54 4.57
N LEU A 36 3.43 4.53 3.29
CA LEU A 36 2.92 5.71 2.61
C LEU A 36 1.38 5.63 2.57
N ALA A 37 0.73 6.35 3.48
CA ALA A 37 -0.71 6.30 3.70
C ALA A 37 -1.43 7.57 3.22
N ASP A 38 -2.73 7.46 2.96
CA ASP A 38 -3.58 8.63 2.80
C ASP A 38 -3.87 9.26 4.17
N GLN A 39 -3.95 10.57 4.23
CA GLN A 39 -4.34 11.33 5.42
C GLN A 39 -5.85 11.54 5.44
N HIS A 40 -6.47 11.30 6.59
CA HIS A 40 -7.91 11.45 6.82
C HIS A 40 -8.23 12.44 7.96
N ASP A 41 -7.53 12.33 9.11
CA ASP A 41 -7.68 13.20 10.27
C ASP A 41 -6.33 13.48 10.93
N THR A 42 -5.87 14.72 10.81
CA THR A 42 -4.52 15.11 11.23
C THR A 42 -4.28 14.94 12.73
N LYS A 43 -5.27 15.19 13.59
CA LYS A 43 -5.07 15.15 15.05
C LYS A 43 -4.91 13.73 15.57
N SER A 44 -5.87 12.87 15.26
CA SER A 44 -5.84 11.47 15.71
C SER A 44 -4.68 10.68 15.08
N GLU A 45 -4.35 10.99 13.83
CA GLU A 45 -3.21 10.39 13.11
C GLU A 45 -1.87 10.76 13.74
N THR A 46 -1.65 12.03 14.07
CA THR A 46 -0.41 12.47 14.73
C THR A 46 -0.22 11.79 16.08
N PHE A 47 -1.29 11.65 16.86
CA PHE A 47 -1.25 10.94 18.14
C PHE A 47 -0.93 9.45 17.96
N PHE A 48 -1.58 8.79 17.01
CA PHE A 48 -1.33 7.39 16.68
C PHE A 48 0.12 7.15 16.26
N ASP A 49 0.63 7.97 15.32
CA ASP A 49 1.95 7.80 14.72
C ASP A 49 3.11 8.00 15.71
N LYS A 50 2.88 8.75 16.80
CA LYS A 50 3.87 8.94 17.88
C LYS A 50 4.00 7.72 18.81
N ASN A 51 3.00 6.85 18.85
CA ASN A 51 2.92 5.73 19.82
C ASN A 51 3.18 4.37 19.15
N ILE A 52 3.93 4.31 18.07
CA ILE A 52 4.24 3.08 17.34
C ILE A 52 5.73 2.72 17.43
N ASN A 53 6.05 1.50 16.98
CA ASN A 53 7.42 1.00 16.91
C ASN A 53 8.33 1.96 16.10
N PRO A 54 9.52 2.34 16.61
CA PRO A 54 10.46 3.24 15.93
C PRO A 54 10.90 2.78 14.53
N ASN A 55 10.90 1.47 14.26
CA ASN A 55 11.21 0.92 12.95
C ASN A 55 10.05 1.02 11.94
N LEU A 56 8.84 1.41 12.40
CA LEU A 56 7.67 1.64 11.58
C LEU A 56 7.49 3.14 11.35
N VAL A 57 7.89 3.63 10.20
CA VAL A 57 7.77 5.04 9.83
C VAL A 57 6.51 5.24 8.99
N ILE A 58 5.60 6.10 9.43
CA ILE A 58 4.39 6.43 8.70
C ILE A 58 4.52 7.83 8.09
N LYS A 59 4.25 7.91 6.79
CA LYS A 59 4.18 9.19 6.05
C LYS A 59 2.77 9.31 5.45
N ARG A 60 2.08 10.38 5.80
CA ARG A 60 0.69 10.61 5.40
C ARG A 60 0.58 11.75 4.39
N TYR A 61 -0.33 11.57 3.44
CA TYR A 61 -0.54 12.49 2.33
C TYR A 61 -2.00 12.90 2.26
N GLY A 62 -2.27 14.19 2.44
CA GLY A 62 -3.59 14.80 2.38
C GLY A 62 -3.90 15.48 1.06
N GLY A 63 -5.02 16.21 1.05
CA GLY A 63 -5.46 17.00 -0.10
C GLY A 63 -6.22 16.23 -1.16
N LEU A 64 -6.39 16.87 -2.32
CA LEU A 64 -7.13 16.29 -3.44
C LEU A 64 -6.48 15.01 -3.95
N LYS A 65 -7.30 14.03 -4.36
CA LYS A 65 -6.87 12.67 -4.75
C LYS A 65 -5.71 12.64 -5.73
N PHE A 66 -5.72 13.53 -6.74
CA PHE A 66 -4.67 13.60 -7.75
C PHE A 66 -3.32 14.02 -7.14
N PHE A 67 -3.29 15.11 -6.37
CA PHE A 67 -2.07 15.60 -5.73
C PHE A 67 -1.55 14.63 -4.68
N ARG A 68 -2.43 14.01 -3.92
CA ARG A 68 -2.09 13.00 -2.93
C ARG A 68 -1.39 11.79 -3.56
N LYS A 69 -1.94 11.24 -4.64
CA LYS A 69 -1.30 10.15 -5.39
C LYS A 69 0.08 10.55 -5.92
N ARG A 70 0.18 11.75 -6.52
CA ARG A 70 1.43 12.27 -7.06
C ARG A 70 2.50 12.45 -5.98
N ASN A 71 2.12 13.01 -4.82
CA ASN A 71 3.04 13.24 -3.71
C ASN A 71 3.53 11.93 -3.07
N LYS A 72 2.63 10.96 -2.89
CA LYS A 72 3.03 9.60 -2.46
C LYS A 72 4.02 8.96 -3.43
N PHE A 73 3.78 9.11 -4.72
CA PHE A 73 4.67 8.54 -5.72
C PHE A 73 6.05 9.22 -5.73
N LYS A 74 6.12 10.55 -5.67
CA LYS A 74 7.40 11.27 -5.53
C LYS A 74 8.20 10.84 -4.31
N GLU A 75 7.51 10.62 -3.19
CA GLU A 75 8.17 10.11 -1.98
C GLU A 75 8.66 8.68 -2.18
N LEU A 76 7.89 7.83 -2.83
CA LEU A 76 8.32 6.48 -3.18
C LEU A 76 9.57 6.50 -4.07
N GLU A 77 9.62 7.34 -5.11
CA GLU A 77 10.81 7.51 -5.96
C GLU A 77 12.03 7.95 -5.15
N LYS A 78 11.85 8.91 -4.24
CA LYS A 78 12.91 9.35 -3.33
C LYS A 78 13.39 8.23 -2.40
N ILE A 79 12.48 7.44 -1.86
CA ILE A 79 12.85 6.30 -0.99
C ILE A 79 13.64 5.26 -1.79
N ILE A 80 13.20 4.94 -3.00
CA ILE A 80 13.87 3.98 -3.90
C ILE A 80 15.28 4.45 -4.27
N SER A 81 15.45 5.74 -4.57
CA SER A 81 16.76 6.27 -4.96
C SER A 81 17.79 6.30 -3.83
N LEU A 82 17.34 6.40 -2.58
CA LEU A 82 18.22 6.53 -1.41
C LEU A 82 18.41 5.24 -0.62
N ASN A 83 17.65 4.16 -0.92
CA ASN A 83 17.64 2.97 -0.09
C ASN A 83 17.53 1.70 -0.92
N LYS A 84 18.12 0.60 -0.41
CA LYS A 84 17.88 -0.74 -0.93
C LYS A 84 16.52 -1.24 -0.45
N ILE A 85 15.54 -1.30 -1.35
CA ILE A 85 14.20 -1.81 -1.07
C ILE A 85 14.17 -3.31 -1.30
N LYS A 86 13.67 -4.06 -0.32
CA LYS A 86 13.50 -5.52 -0.40
C LYS A 86 12.20 -5.89 -1.10
N VAL A 87 11.13 -5.14 -0.82
CA VAL A 87 9.80 -5.38 -1.38
C VAL A 87 8.91 -4.14 -1.19
N ILE A 88 8.02 -3.92 -2.15
CA ILE A 88 6.91 -2.98 -2.05
C ILE A 88 5.62 -3.78 -1.90
N ILE A 89 4.88 -3.53 -0.82
CA ILE A 89 3.59 -4.19 -0.52
C ILE A 89 2.49 -3.15 -0.67
N SER A 90 1.42 -3.46 -1.38
CA SER A 90 0.24 -2.59 -1.47
C SER A 90 -0.98 -3.23 -0.79
N ASP A 91 -1.80 -2.39 -0.14
CA ASP A 91 -3.07 -2.80 0.44
C ASP A 91 -4.12 -3.21 -0.59
N SER A 92 -3.97 -2.73 -1.82
CA SER A 92 -4.90 -2.98 -2.92
C SER A 92 -4.27 -2.62 -4.26
N TRP A 93 -4.86 -3.08 -5.35
CA TRP A 93 -4.46 -2.69 -6.69
C TRP A 93 -4.50 -1.17 -6.93
N LYS A 94 -5.43 -0.43 -6.28
CA LYS A 94 -5.55 1.04 -6.41
C LYS A 94 -4.33 1.79 -5.87
N SER A 95 -3.71 1.27 -4.82
CA SER A 95 -2.50 1.85 -4.24
C SER A 95 -1.27 1.60 -5.11
N LEU A 96 -1.28 0.51 -5.88
CA LEU A 96 -0.19 0.11 -6.77
C LEU A 96 -0.36 0.60 -8.21
N GLU A 97 -1.58 0.89 -8.66
CA GLU A 97 -1.93 1.23 -10.04
C GLU A 97 -1.03 2.32 -10.67
N TYR A 98 -0.80 3.40 -9.95
CA TYR A 98 0.02 4.48 -10.49
C TYR A 98 1.53 4.19 -10.41
N PRO A 99 2.05 3.66 -9.29
CA PRO A 99 3.47 3.34 -9.16
C PRO A 99 3.94 2.18 -10.04
N ILE A 100 3.12 1.15 -10.27
CA ILE A 100 3.56 -0.12 -10.88
C ILE A 100 4.25 0.06 -12.24
N TYR A 101 3.79 1.01 -13.04
CA TYR A 101 4.37 1.32 -14.34
C TYR A 101 5.75 1.99 -14.28
N LYS A 102 6.16 2.47 -13.11
CA LYS A 102 7.38 3.26 -12.92
C LYS A 102 8.34 2.66 -11.90
N ILE A 103 7.89 1.67 -11.14
CA ILE A 103 8.77 0.92 -10.25
C ILE A 103 9.75 0.11 -11.10
N ASN A 104 11.03 0.17 -10.76
CA ASN A 104 12.02 -0.68 -11.37
C ASN A 104 11.67 -2.16 -11.14
N LYS A 105 11.63 -2.95 -12.20
CA LYS A 105 11.33 -4.39 -12.17
C LYS A 105 12.26 -5.23 -11.28
N THR A 106 13.38 -4.66 -10.83
CA THR A 106 14.28 -5.32 -9.87
C THR A 106 13.77 -5.27 -8.43
N ILE A 107 12.74 -4.47 -8.13
CA ILE A 107 12.15 -4.37 -6.79
C ILE A 107 10.88 -5.23 -6.76
N PRO A 108 10.85 -6.32 -5.98
CA PRO A 108 9.67 -7.16 -5.87
C PRO A 108 8.45 -6.39 -5.38
N THR A 109 7.29 -6.67 -5.99
CA THR A 109 6.01 -6.06 -5.66
C THR A 109 5.00 -7.10 -5.21
N MET A 110 4.23 -6.77 -4.16
CA MET A 110 3.15 -7.61 -3.64
C MET A 110 1.87 -6.79 -3.53
N CYS A 111 0.74 -7.36 -3.95
CA CYS A 111 -0.58 -6.75 -3.86
C CYS A 111 -1.52 -7.60 -3.03
N LEU A 112 -2.13 -7.01 -2.00
CA LEU A 112 -3.20 -7.65 -1.23
C LEU A 112 -4.53 -7.51 -1.99
N VAL A 113 -5.32 -8.58 -2.02
CA VAL A 113 -6.63 -8.63 -2.70
C VAL A 113 -7.70 -9.06 -1.70
N HIS A 114 -8.79 -8.27 -1.63
CA HIS A 114 -9.82 -8.40 -0.59
C HIS A 114 -11.15 -8.96 -1.12
N GLY A 115 -11.24 -9.32 -2.40
CA GLY A 115 -12.42 -9.90 -3.04
C GLY A 115 -13.33 -8.89 -3.75
N ASN A 116 -13.31 -7.60 -3.37
CA ASN A 116 -14.09 -6.57 -4.07
C ASN A 116 -13.67 -6.38 -5.54
N GLU A 117 -12.45 -6.74 -5.85
CA GLU A 117 -11.85 -6.68 -7.18
C GLU A 117 -12.50 -7.66 -8.16
N ILE A 118 -13.05 -8.75 -7.63
CA ILE A 118 -13.66 -9.83 -8.42
C ILE A 118 -15.07 -9.46 -8.93
N ILE A 119 -15.77 -8.59 -8.19
CA ILE A 119 -17.19 -8.27 -8.43
C ILE A 119 -17.34 -7.06 -9.38
N VAL A 120 -16.27 -6.64 -10.02
CA VAL A 120 -16.29 -5.45 -10.89
C VAL A 120 -17.01 -5.75 -12.20
N LYS A 121 -18.15 -5.08 -12.43
CA LYS A 121 -18.97 -5.21 -13.65
C LYS A 121 -18.48 -4.34 -14.83
N ASN A 122 -17.74 -3.27 -14.55
CA ASN A 122 -17.29 -2.33 -15.58
C ASN A 122 -16.01 -2.84 -16.24
N ASN A 123 -16.05 -3.08 -17.56
CA ASN A 123 -14.94 -3.65 -18.34
C ASN A 123 -13.66 -2.80 -18.27
N ASN A 124 -13.76 -1.47 -18.33
CA ASN A 124 -12.58 -0.61 -18.22
C ASN A 124 -11.93 -0.71 -16.84
N HIS A 125 -12.75 -0.84 -15.80
CA HIS A 125 -12.26 -1.02 -14.44
C HIS A 125 -11.60 -2.40 -14.26
N LYS A 126 -12.21 -3.45 -14.81
CA LYS A 126 -11.66 -4.81 -14.81
C LYS A 126 -10.30 -4.84 -15.50
N LYS A 127 -10.20 -4.27 -16.71
CA LYS A 127 -8.92 -4.19 -17.44
C LYS A 127 -7.82 -3.51 -16.62
N ARG A 128 -8.11 -2.40 -15.93
CA ARG A 128 -7.13 -1.71 -15.08
C ARG A 128 -6.64 -2.57 -13.91
N ILE A 129 -7.51 -3.40 -13.33
CA ILE A 129 -7.15 -4.37 -12.27
C ILE A 129 -6.23 -5.44 -12.86
N GLU A 130 -6.62 -6.02 -13.99
CA GLU A 130 -5.84 -7.04 -14.70
C GLU A 130 -4.44 -6.52 -15.06
N ASP A 131 -4.34 -5.31 -15.63
CA ASP A 131 -3.07 -4.69 -15.99
C ASP A 131 -2.13 -4.57 -14.76
N VAL A 132 -2.68 -4.14 -13.62
CA VAL A 132 -1.90 -4.05 -12.37
C VAL A 132 -1.45 -5.42 -11.88
N PHE A 133 -2.34 -6.41 -11.94
CA PHE A 133 -2.04 -7.76 -11.47
C PHE A 133 -1.00 -8.47 -12.34
N LEU A 134 -1.06 -8.28 -13.66
CA LEU A 134 -0.08 -8.82 -14.61
C LEU A 134 1.34 -8.25 -14.39
N MET A 135 1.43 -7.03 -13.86
CA MET A 135 2.70 -6.38 -13.57
C MET A 135 3.21 -6.64 -12.14
N THR A 136 2.38 -7.22 -11.28
CA THR A 136 2.69 -7.49 -9.87
C THR A 136 3.35 -8.86 -9.72
N ASP A 137 4.48 -8.94 -9.00
CA ASP A 137 5.21 -10.21 -8.84
C ASP A 137 4.47 -11.22 -7.96
N LYS A 138 3.68 -10.74 -6.97
CA LYS A 138 2.94 -11.59 -6.06
C LYS A 138 1.59 -11.01 -5.70
N ILE A 139 0.53 -11.80 -5.90
CA ILE A 139 -0.82 -11.47 -5.45
C ILE A 139 -1.14 -12.29 -4.21
N ILE A 140 -1.59 -11.64 -3.14
CA ILE A 140 -1.92 -12.26 -1.86
C ILE A 140 -3.42 -12.10 -1.61
N CYS A 141 -4.15 -13.19 -1.69
CA CYS A 141 -5.59 -13.24 -1.44
C CYS A 141 -5.87 -13.48 0.04
N ASN A 142 -6.84 -12.77 0.60
CA ASN A 142 -7.25 -12.91 2.00
C ASN A 142 -8.13 -14.14 2.27
N SER A 143 -8.59 -14.84 1.22
CA SER A 143 -9.43 -16.02 1.34
C SER A 143 -9.26 -16.97 0.15
N ASN A 144 -9.63 -18.24 0.35
CA ASN A 144 -9.68 -19.22 -0.74
C ASN A 144 -10.73 -18.88 -1.80
N PHE A 145 -11.79 -18.19 -1.43
CA PHE A 145 -12.78 -17.67 -2.38
C PHE A 145 -12.12 -16.66 -3.32
N THR A 146 -11.44 -15.67 -2.79
CA THR A 146 -10.75 -14.65 -3.59
C THR A 146 -9.66 -15.23 -4.48
N LYS A 147 -9.04 -16.34 -4.07
CA LYS A 147 -7.97 -17.02 -4.83
C LYS A 147 -8.49 -17.77 -6.07
N LYS A 148 -9.75 -18.19 -6.07
CA LYS A 148 -10.33 -18.99 -7.18
C LYS A 148 -10.70 -18.15 -8.41
N TYR A 149 -10.81 -16.86 -8.26
CA TYR A 149 -11.17 -15.92 -9.30
C TYR A 149 -9.98 -15.06 -9.72
#